data_2c4f7732902e593d81f89b4762cddf72
#
_entry.id   2c4f7732902e593d81f89b4762cddf72
#
_cell.length_a   1.000
_cell.length_b   1.000
_cell.length_c   1.000
_cell.angle_alpha   90.00
_cell.angle_beta   90.00
_cell.angle_gamma   90.00
#
_symmetry.space_group_name_H-M   'P 1'
#
loop_
_entity.id
_entity.type
_entity.pdbx_description
1 polymer ?
#
loop_
_entity_poly.entity_id
_entity_poly.type
_entity_poly.pdbx_seq_one_letter_code
_entity_poly.pdbx_strand_id
1 'polypeptide(L)'
;MNSCLDIEHRGPVAWLWMNRAELHNAFDEHLIAELTAALQALDADEAVRVIVLAGRGKSFSAGADLNWMKRQGAASQQDNLADARKLAELFRVLASCSTPTLARVQGAAMGGGMGLAAACDICVASTAASFATSEVRLGILPGVISPYVMRAIGERQAYRYFQTAERISAARARELGLAHEVAEPDQLDTAVQAVVDALLAGGPKAQAASKDLIRAVAHRPVDAALIEDTARRIAELRATPEAREGLSAFLDKRVPAWKPGA
;
A
#
# COMPACT_ATOMS: atom_id res chain seq x y z
N MET A 1 19.68 16.90 8.82
CA MET A 1 19.29 15.50 9.08
C MET A 1 19.21 14.83 7.72
N ASN A 2 19.74 13.61 7.57
CA ASN A 2 19.53 12.86 6.32
C ASN A 2 18.06 12.48 6.25
N SER A 3 17.46 12.54 5.06
CA SER A 3 16.08 12.11 4.83
C SER A 3 15.93 10.61 5.15
N CYS A 4 14.81 10.25 5.80
CA CYS A 4 14.45 8.85 6.05
C CYS A 4 13.94 8.15 4.79
N LEU A 5 13.78 8.89 3.69
CA LEU A 5 13.28 8.41 2.41
C LEU A 5 14.27 8.70 1.29
N ASP A 6 14.17 7.86 0.27
CA ASP A 6 14.82 8.06 -1.02
C ASP A 6 13.76 7.85 -2.13
N ILE A 7 13.62 8.82 -3.03
CA ILE A 7 12.61 8.78 -4.09
C ILE A 7 13.33 8.71 -5.44
N GLU A 8 13.09 7.61 -6.16
CA GLU A 8 13.62 7.39 -7.48
C GLU A 8 12.50 7.41 -8.52
N HIS A 9 12.58 8.28 -9.50
CA HIS A 9 11.67 8.26 -10.64
C HIS A 9 12.22 7.39 -11.76
N ARG A 10 11.48 6.37 -12.16
CA ARG A 10 11.79 5.49 -13.29
C ARG A 10 10.68 5.66 -14.34
N GLY A 11 10.83 6.67 -15.19
CA GLY A 11 9.75 7.13 -16.06
C GLY A 11 8.53 7.55 -15.21
N PRO A 12 7.32 7.04 -15.49
CA PRO A 12 6.12 7.40 -14.75
C PRO A 12 5.94 6.63 -13.43
N VAL A 13 6.97 5.94 -12.94
CA VAL A 13 6.93 5.14 -11.71
C VAL A 13 7.78 5.80 -10.64
N ALA A 14 7.19 6.15 -9.51
CA ALA A 14 7.92 6.63 -8.34
C ALA A 14 8.22 5.45 -7.39
N TRP A 15 9.49 5.18 -7.17
CA TRP A 15 9.98 4.25 -6.15
C TRP A 15 10.23 5.02 -4.87
N LEU A 16 9.40 4.80 -3.87
CA LEU A 16 9.49 5.42 -2.55
C LEU A 16 10.15 4.43 -1.60
N TRP A 17 11.44 4.63 -1.35
CA TRP A 17 12.24 3.79 -0.48
C TRP A 17 12.30 4.33 0.93
N MET A 18 11.89 3.55 1.92
CA MET A 18 12.28 3.78 3.30
C MET A 18 13.79 3.54 3.42
N ASN A 19 14.54 4.53 3.88
CA ASN A 19 16.00 4.54 3.87
C ASN A 19 16.60 4.69 5.27
N ARG A 20 16.20 3.78 6.17
CA ARG A 20 16.73 3.60 7.52
C ARG A 20 17.18 2.14 7.72
N ALA A 21 18.00 1.64 6.78
CA ALA A 21 18.37 0.22 6.69
C ALA A 21 19.03 -0.30 7.98
N GLU A 22 19.82 0.52 8.64
CA GLU A 22 20.50 0.23 9.93
C GLU A 22 19.53 0.02 11.10
N LEU A 23 18.35 0.61 11.03
CA LEU A 23 17.23 0.44 11.95
C LEU A 23 16.11 -0.42 11.38
N HIS A 24 16.41 -1.20 10.33
CA HIS A 24 15.44 -2.06 9.64
C HIS A 24 14.17 -1.31 9.21
N ASN A 25 14.27 -0.04 8.81
CA ASN A 25 13.18 0.85 8.44
C ASN A 25 12.08 0.95 9.51
N ALA A 26 12.49 0.97 10.79
CA ALA A 26 11.57 1.10 11.91
C ALA A 26 10.95 2.51 11.95
N PHE A 27 9.68 2.57 12.39
CA PHE A 27 8.89 3.79 12.45
C PHE A 27 9.28 4.67 13.62
N ASP A 28 9.48 5.95 13.33
CA ASP A 28 9.43 7.02 14.29
C ASP A 28 8.59 8.19 13.74
N GLU A 29 8.46 9.26 14.50
CA GLU A 29 7.70 10.44 14.12
C GLU A 29 8.20 11.10 12.82
N HIS A 30 9.50 11.00 12.51
CA HIS A 30 10.11 11.57 11.30
C HIS A 30 9.74 10.74 10.07
N LEU A 31 9.94 9.43 10.13
CA LEU A 31 9.56 8.54 9.02
C LEU A 31 8.06 8.61 8.72
N ILE A 32 7.21 8.67 9.75
CA ILE A 32 5.76 8.83 9.60
C ILE A 32 5.42 10.13 8.87
N ALA A 33 6.02 11.25 9.27
CA ALA A 33 5.77 12.54 8.67
C ALA A 33 6.28 12.61 7.22
N GLU A 34 7.50 12.15 6.97
CA GLU A 34 8.10 12.14 5.63
C GLU A 34 7.32 11.23 4.66
N LEU A 35 6.94 10.01 5.08
CA LEU A 35 6.12 9.12 4.26
C LEU A 35 4.76 9.73 3.92
N THR A 36 4.11 10.35 4.90
CA THR A 36 2.81 11.01 4.68
C THR A 36 2.93 12.11 3.64
N ALA A 37 3.91 13.00 3.79
CA ALA A 37 4.14 14.10 2.87
C ALA A 37 4.54 13.63 1.46
N ALA A 38 5.43 12.62 1.38
CA ALA A 38 5.87 12.06 0.11
C ALA A 38 4.71 11.40 -0.66
N LEU A 39 3.88 10.61 0.02
CA LEU A 39 2.71 9.97 -0.60
C LEU A 39 1.71 11.00 -1.11
N GLN A 40 1.45 12.06 -0.36
CA GLN A 40 0.57 13.15 -0.80
C GLN A 40 1.13 13.89 -2.02
N ALA A 41 2.44 14.17 -2.04
CA ALA A 41 3.08 14.83 -3.16
C ALA A 41 3.07 13.95 -4.42
N LEU A 42 3.39 12.66 -4.29
CA LEU A 42 3.42 11.72 -5.41
C LEU A 42 2.02 11.43 -5.96
N ASP A 43 0.98 11.38 -5.11
CA ASP A 43 -0.40 11.20 -5.56
C ASP A 43 -0.97 12.44 -6.28
N ALA A 44 -0.44 13.63 -5.96
CA ALA A 44 -0.82 14.88 -6.62
C ALA A 44 -0.05 15.15 -7.94
N ASP A 45 1.03 14.41 -8.20
CA ASP A 45 1.84 14.55 -9.42
C ASP A 45 1.24 13.73 -10.57
N GLU A 46 0.63 14.38 -11.55
CA GLU A 46 0.05 13.73 -12.74
C GLU A 46 1.07 12.94 -13.59
N ALA A 47 2.37 13.21 -13.45
CA ALA A 47 3.42 12.44 -14.11
C ALA A 47 3.66 11.07 -13.44
N VAL A 48 3.23 10.90 -12.19
CA VAL A 48 3.35 9.64 -11.45
C VAL A 48 2.13 8.76 -11.70
N ARG A 49 2.38 7.60 -12.29
CA ARG A 49 1.36 6.61 -12.66
C ARG A 49 1.28 5.42 -11.71
N VAL A 50 2.37 5.12 -11.01
CA VAL A 50 2.49 4.03 -10.04
C VAL A 50 3.45 4.47 -8.93
N ILE A 51 3.09 4.19 -7.68
CA ILE A 51 3.96 4.37 -6.52
C ILE A 51 4.36 2.99 -6.01
N VAL A 52 5.66 2.68 -6.03
CA VAL A 52 6.21 1.46 -5.45
C VAL A 52 6.83 1.79 -4.10
N LEU A 53 6.21 1.32 -3.01
CA LEU A 53 6.73 1.44 -1.65
C LEU A 53 7.67 0.29 -1.35
N ALA A 54 8.91 0.60 -0.98
CA ALA A 54 9.96 -0.37 -0.73
C ALA A 54 10.82 0.00 0.49
N GLY A 55 11.66 -0.90 0.96
CA GLY A 55 12.61 -0.64 2.03
C GLY A 55 14.04 -0.94 1.59
N ARG A 56 15.00 -0.07 1.94
CA ARG A 56 16.41 -0.35 1.79
C ARG A 56 16.87 -1.42 2.79
N GLY A 57 17.89 -2.18 2.45
CA GLY A 57 18.47 -3.20 3.32
C GLY A 57 17.66 -4.50 3.41
N LYS A 58 17.82 -5.21 4.53
CA LYS A 58 17.32 -6.60 4.71
C LYS A 58 15.83 -6.68 5.01
N SER A 59 15.23 -5.64 5.59
CA SER A 59 13.84 -5.63 6.03
C SER A 59 13.02 -4.63 5.22
N PHE A 60 11.77 -4.94 4.98
CA PHE A 60 10.81 -3.94 4.50
C PHE A 60 10.58 -2.90 5.60
N SER A 61 10.09 -3.33 6.78
CA SER A 61 10.04 -2.52 8.01
C SER A 61 9.89 -3.42 9.23
N ALA A 62 10.70 -3.17 10.27
CA ALA A 62 10.64 -3.92 11.53
C ALA A 62 9.54 -3.45 12.49
N GLY A 63 8.71 -2.49 12.09
CA GLY A 63 7.68 -1.90 12.95
C GLY A 63 8.17 -0.67 13.71
N ALA A 64 7.75 -0.49 14.94
CA ALA A 64 8.07 0.70 15.73
C ALA A 64 9.56 0.74 16.16
N ASP A 65 10.17 1.94 16.08
CA ASP A 65 11.50 2.21 16.58
C ASP A 65 11.55 2.09 18.12
N LEU A 66 12.57 1.44 18.66
CA LEU A 66 12.68 1.19 20.10
C LEU A 66 12.73 2.45 20.94
N ASN A 67 13.40 3.50 20.46
CA ASN A 67 13.47 4.78 21.17
C ASN A 67 12.12 5.51 21.11
N TRP A 68 11.44 5.44 19.99
CA TRP A 68 10.08 5.97 19.84
C TRP A 68 9.12 5.23 20.79
N MET A 69 9.13 3.90 20.80
CA MET A 69 8.34 3.10 21.76
C MET A 69 8.61 3.45 23.22
N LYS A 70 9.90 3.66 23.58
CA LYS A 70 10.27 4.08 24.93
C LYS A 70 9.68 5.44 25.30
N ARG A 71 9.69 6.41 24.38
CA ARG A 71 9.05 7.72 24.59
C ARG A 71 7.54 7.59 24.72
N GLN A 72 6.90 6.79 23.90
CA GLN A 72 5.45 6.54 23.97
C GLN A 72 5.04 5.89 25.29
N GLY A 73 5.83 4.92 25.81
CA GLY A 73 5.57 4.30 27.11
C GLY A 73 5.63 5.24 28.30
N ALA A 74 6.34 6.38 28.18
CA ALA A 74 6.45 7.42 29.19
C ALA A 74 5.50 8.61 28.95
N ALA A 75 4.82 8.67 27.82
CA ALA A 75 3.99 9.79 27.41
C ALA A 75 2.60 9.76 28.05
N SER A 76 1.94 10.91 28.10
CA SER A 76 0.53 10.98 28.53
C SER A 76 -0.41 10.27 27.53
N GLN A 77 -1.61 9.91 27.97
CA GLN A 77 -2.64 9.36 27.07
C GLN A 77 -2.96 10.34 25.93
N GLN A 78 -2.96 11.64 26.20
CA GLN A 78 -3.24 12.66 25.18
C GLN A 78 -2.14 12.73 24.11
N ASP A 79 -0.88 12.66 24.52
CA ASP A 79 0.27 12.65 23.60
C ASP A 79 0.29 11.36 22.77
N ASN A 80 0.05 10.22 23.40
CA ASN A 80 -0.08 8.93 22.71
C ASN A 80 -1.21 8.94 21.68
N LEU A 81 -2.36 9.57 22.00
CA LEU A 81 -3.46 9.72 21.05
C LEU A 81 -3.08 10.62 19.86
N ALA A 82 -2.37 11.73 20.13
CA ALA A 82 -1.89 12.62 19.06
C ALA A 82 -0.92 11.92 18.12
N ASP A 83 -0.03 11.12 18.66
CA ASP A 83 0.95 10.32 17.89
C ASP A 83 0.26 9.20 17.08
N ALA A 84 -0.66 8.47 17.69
CA ALA A 84 -1.44 7.44 17.01
C ALA A 84 -2.28 8.02 15.86
N ARG A 85 -2.79 9.25 15.98
CA ARG A 85 -3.50 9.95 14.90
C ARG A 85 -2.61 10.24 13.70
N LYS A 86 -1.34 10.63 13.93
CA LYS A 86 -0.37 10.84 12.82
C LYS A 86 -0.10 9.54 12.08
N LEU A 87 0.10 8.46 12.83
CA LEU A 87 0.27 7.13 12.23
C LEU A 87 -0.98 6.68 11.47
N ALA A 88 -2.18 6.90 12.02
CA ALA A 88 -3.45 6.60 11.35
C ALA A 88 -3.60 7.41 10.05
N GLU A 89 -3.18 8.67 10.05
CA GLU A 89 -3.21 9.53 8.87
C GLU A 89 -2.28 9.01 7.76
N LEU A 90 -1.07 8.55 8.09
CA LEU A 90 -0.18 7.91 7.12
C LEU A 90 -0.88 6.75 6.40
N PHE A 91 -1.51 5.84 7.15
CA PHE A 91 -2.22 4.70 6.56
C PHE A 91 -3.43 5.13 5.75
N ARG A 92 -4.16 6.14 6.22
CA ARG A 92 -5.29 6.71 5.50
C ARG A 92 -4.83 7.30 4.16
N VAL A 93 -3.76 8.10 4.15
CA VAL A 93 -3.19 8.69 2.93
C VAL A 93 -2.79 7.58 1.96
N LEU A 94 -1.99 6.60 2.39
CA LEU A 94 -1.57 5.48 1.53
C LEU A 94 -2.77 4.74 0.92
N ALA A 95 -3.74 4.34 1.74
CA ALA A 95 -4.90 3.59 1.27
C ALA A 95 -5.87 4.42 0.42
N SER A 96 -5.84 5.77 0.55
CA SER A 96 -6.71 6.67 -0.22
C SER A 96 -6.05 7.24 -1.47
N CYS A 97 -4.76 7.01 -1.72
CA CYS A 97 -4.11 7.43 -2.96
C CYS A 97 -4.97 7.07 -4.17
N SER A 98 -5.10 7.99 -5.11
CA SER A 98 -5.74 7.75 -6.40
C SER A 98 -4.80 6.99 -7.35
N THR A 99 -3.51 7.28 -7.26
CA THR A 99 -2.45 6.55 -7.94
C THR A 99 -2.33 5.12 -7.40
N PRO A 100 -2.21 4.10 -8.25
CA PRO A 100 -1.94 2.73 -7.84
C PRO A 100 -0.69 2.61 -6.97
N THR A 101 -0.81 1.90 -5.84
CA THR A 101 0.26 1.69 -4.88
C THR A 101 0.65 0.21 -4.81
N LEU A 102 1.95 -0.07 -4.84
CA LEU A 102 2.49 -1.42 -4.80
C LEU A 102 3.55 -1.53 -3.69
N ALA A 103 3.38 -2.48 -2.76
CA ALA A 103 4.39 -2.82 -1.77
C ALA A 103 5.34 -3.88 -2.33
N ARG A 104 6.65 -3.58 -2.31
CA ARG A 104 7.74 -4.51 -2.61
C ARG A 104 8.36 -4.99 -1.29
N VAL A 105 8.06 -6.21 -0.88
CA VAL A 105 8.42 -6.73 0.45
C VAL A 105 9.51 -7.80 0.35
N GLN A 106 10.76 -7.41 0.64
CA GLN A 106 11.92 -8.32 0.51
C GLN A 106 12.22 -9.15 1.76
N GLY A 107 11.74 -8.74 2.93
CA GLY A 107 12.10 -9.33 4.21
C GLY A 107 11.05 -9.11 5.28
N ALA A 108 11.46 -8.84 6.51
CA ALA A 108 10.54 -8.62 7.62
C ALA A 108 9.63 -7.40 7.40
N ALA A 109 8.33 -7.60 7.60
CA ALA A 109 7.27 -6.59 7.61
C ALA A 109 6.45 -6.77 8.90
N MET A 110 6.86 -6.09 9.98
CA MET A 110 6.33 -6.29 11.33
C MET A 110 5.48 -5.10 11.78
N GLY A 111 4.42 -5.33 12.52
CA GLY A 111 3.56 -4.28 13.05
C GLY A 111 3.13 -3.30 11.96
N GLY A 112 3.50 -2.02 12.10
CA GLY A 112 3.28 -0.99 11.08
C GLY A 112 3.79 -1.35 9.68
N GLY A 113 4.89 -2.12 9.57
CA GLY A 113 5.39 -2.62 8.29
C GLY A 113 4.41 -3.57 7.59
N MET A 114 3.79 -4.49 8.33
CA MET A 114 2.70 -5.32 7.80
C MET A 114 1.49 -4.45 7.43
N GLY A 115 1.22 -3.41 8.24
CA GLY A 115 0.18 -2.42 7.96
C GLY A 115 0.41 -1.71 6.62
N LEU A 116 1.64 -1.23 6.33
CA LEU A 116 1.97 -0.59 5.04
C LEU A 116 1.74 -1.54 3.87
N ALA A 117 2.22 -2.80 3.97
CA ALA A 117 2.01 -3.79 2.91
C ALA A 117 0.51 -4.04 2.65
N ALA A 118 -0.30 -4.11 3.73
CA ALA A 118 -1.74 -4.31 3.65
C ALA A 118 -2.53 -3.06 3.19
N ALA A 119 -1.98 -1.86 3.36
CA ALA A 119 -2.60 -0.61 2.96
C ALA A 119 -2.30 -0.24 1.50
N CYS A 120 -1.24 -0.78 0.90
CA CYS A 120 -1.03 -0.70 -0.55
C CYS A 120 -2.11 -1.50 -1.30
N ASP A 121 -2.38 -1.11 -2.55
CA ASP A 121 -3.35 -1.84 -3.38
C ASP A 121 -2.85 -3.24 -3.73
N ILE A 122 -1.56 -3.36 -3.98
CA ILE A 122 -0.93 -4.62 -4.39
C ILE A 122 0.30 -4.86 -3.51
N CYS A 123 0.53 -6.11 -3.12
CA CYS A 123 1.71 -6.53 -2.40
C CYS A 123 2.41 -7.67 -3.15
N VAL A 124 3.67 -7.46 -3.51
CA VAL A 124 4.56 -8.48 -4.07
C VAL A 124 5.65 -8.76 -3.04
N ALA A 125 5.76 -10.00 -2.62
CA ALA A 125 6.67 -10.39 -1.54
C ALA A 125 7.74 -11.38 -2.03
N SER A 126 8.91 -11.29 -1.42
CA SER A 126 9.94 -12.34 -1.58
C SER A 126 9.54 -13.60 -0.79
N THR A 127 9.97 -14.79 -1.23
CA THR A 127 9.89 -16.03 -0.43
C THR A 127 10.58 -15.89 0.94
N ALA A 128 11.55 -14.97 1.08
CA ALA A 128 12.21 -14.65 2.35
C ALA A 128 11.40 -13.68 3.23
N ALA A 129 10.28 -13.14 2.75
CA ALA A 129 9.47 -12.21 3.51
C ALA A 129 8.72 -12.89 4.65
N SER A 130 8.52 -12.15 5.73
CA SER A 130 7.69 -12.58 6.85
C SER A 130 6.93 -11.42 7.42
N PHE A 131 5.69 -11.68 7.86
CA PHE A 131 4.77 -10.68 8.38
C PHE A 131 4.35 -11.05 9.81
N ALA A 132 4.06 -10.07 10.64
CA ALA A 132 3.42 -10.30 11.94
C ALA A 132 2.82 -9.01 12.50
N THR A 133 1.74 -9.17 13.27
CA THR A 133 1.24 -8.18 14.21
C THR A 133 1.78 -8.54 15.59
N SER A 134 2.91 -7.93 15.99
CA SER A 134 3.63 -8.30 17.22
C SER A 134 3.14 -7.56 18.47
N GLU A 135 2.22 -6.65 18.33
CA GLU A 135 1.77 -5.67 19.32
C GLU A 135 1.28 -6.33 20.62
N VAL A 136 0.54 -7.44 20.54
CA VAL A 136 0.01 -8.12 21.72
C VAL A 136 1.09 -8.66 22.65
N ARG A 137 2.29 -8.98 22.13
CA ARG A 137 3.43 -9.40 22.95
C ARG A 137 4.02 -8.27 23.80
N LEU A 138 3.65 -7.03 23.46
CA LEU A 138 4.04 -5.82 24.18
C LEU A 138 2.92 -5.29 25.08
N GLY A 139 1.80 -6.02 25.20
CA GLY A 139 0.64 -5.61 25.98
C GLY A 139 -0.19 -4.50 25.31
N ILE A 140 -0.02 -4.28 24.01
CA ILE A 140 -0.77 -3.34 23.20
C ILE A 140 -1.49 -4.07 22.07
N LEU A 141 -2.23 -3.36 21.23
CA LEU A 141 -3.01 -3.93 20.13
C LEU A 141 -2.58 -3.32 18.79
N PRO A 142 -2.78 -4.03 17.66
CA PRO A 142 -2.48 -3.51 16.31
C PRO A 142 -3.56 -2.52 15.85
N GLY A 143 -3.83 -1.45 16.65
CA GLY A 143 -5.00 -0.59 16.51
C GLY A 143 -5.09 0.08 15.16
N VAL A 144 -4.07 0.86 14.80
CA VAL A 144 -4.05 1.71 13.61
C VAL A 144 -4.02 0.89 12.32
N ILE A 145 -3.32 -0.24 12.32
CA ILE A 145 -3.16 -1.10 11.14
C ILE A 145 -4.34 -2.07 10.95
N SER A 146 -5.14 -2.29 11.99
CA SER A 146 -6.18 -3.33 12.00
C SER A 146 -7.16 -3.25 10.83
N PRO A 147 -7.68 -2.08 10.38
CA PRO A 147 -8.62 -2.03 9.27
C PRO A 147 -8.03 -2.55 7.95
N TYR A 148 -6.75 -2.27 7.73
CA TYR A 148 -6.06 -2.65 6.49
C TYR A 148 -5.69 -4.12 6.49
N VAL A 149 -5.12 -4.60 7.60
CA VAL A 149 -4.76 -6.01 7.76
C VAL A 149 -5.99 -6.90 7.74
N MET A 150 -7.05 -6.54 8.46
CA MET A 150 -8.31 -7.32 8.44
C MET A 150 -8.94 -7.38 7.03
N ARG A 151 -8.87 -6.29 6.28
CA ARG A 151 -9.35 -6.28 4.89
C ARG A 151 -8.57 -7.25 4.02
N ALA A 152 -7.26 -7.38 4.23
CA ALA A 152 -6.39 -8.25 3.46
C ALA A 152 -6.54 -9.74 3.82
N ILE A 153 -6.59 -10.09 5.13
CA ILE A 153 -6.58 -11.49 5.57
C ILE A 153 -7.93 -12.03 6.05
N GLY A 154 -8.92 -11.15 6.14
CA GLY A 154 -10.25 -11.47 6.67
C GLY A 154 -10.30 -11.53 8.20
N GLU A 155 -11.50 -11.29 8.74
CA GLU A 155 -11.75 -11.22 10.18
C GLU A 155 -11.35 -12.50 10.91
N ARG A 156 -11.70 -13.67 10.34
CA ARG A 156 -11.41 -14.97 10.96
C ARG A 156 -9.92 -15.21 11.18
N GLN A 157 -9.08 -14.80 10.25
CA GLN A 157 -7.63 -14.93 10.36
C GLN A 157 -7.04 -13.85 11.29
N ALA A 158 -7.62 -12.65 11.30
CA ALA A 158 -7.22 -11.60 12.22
C ALA A 158 -7.39 -12.03 13.69
N TYR A 159 -8.46 -12.73 14.05
CA TYR A 159 -8.63 -13.33 15.39
C TYR A 159 -7.45 -14.19 15.80
N ARG A 160 -6.87 -14.97 14.89
CA ARG A 160 -5.69 -15.78 15.19
C ARG A 160 -4.46 -14.89 15.33
N TYR A 161 -4.10 -14.19 14.27
CA TYR A 161 -2.78 -13.54 14.18
C TYR A 161 -2.63 -12.32 15.11
N PHE A 162 -3.71 -11.58 15.36
CA PHE A 162 -3.67 -10.45 16.31
C PHE A 162 -3.46 -10.90 17.75
N GLN A 163 -3.97 -12.08 18.13
CA GLN A 163 -3.87 -12.59 19.48
C GLN A 163 -2.63 -13.43 19.73
N THR A 164 -2.15 -14.14 18.73
CA THR A 164 -0.98 -15.03 18.87
C THR A 164 0.33 -14.37 18.54
N ALA A 165 0.29 -13.30 17.75
CA ALA A 165 1.48 -12.67 17.15
C ALA A 165 2.41 -13.68 16.42
N GLU A 166 1.81 -14.73 15.84
CA GLU A 166 2.54 -15.70 15.02
C GLU A 166 3.09 -15.02 13.78
N ARG A 167 4.23 -15.49 13.33
CA ARG A 167 4.79 -15.07 12.05
C ARG A 167 4.03 -15.75 10.90
N ILE A 168 3.72 -14.95 9.91
CA ILE A 168 3.09 -15.35 8.63
C ILE A 168 4.23 -15.41 7.60
N SER A 169 4.51 -16.59 7.05
CA SER A 169 5.48 -16.74 5.95
C SER A 169 4.93 -16.10 4.67
N ALA A 170 5.78 -15.82 3.68
CA ALA A 170 5.37 -15.31 2.38
C ALA A 170 4.33 -16.22 1.70
N ALA A 171 4.54 -17.53 1.71
CA ALA A 171 3.59 -18.49 1.16
C ALA A 171 2.22 -18.39 1.86
N ARG A 172 2.23 -18.33 3.20
CA ARG A 172 0.98 -18.17 3.95
C ARG A 172 0.33 -16.80 3.74
N ALA A 173 1.11 -15.74 3.57
CA ALA A 173 0.60 -14.41 3.25
C ALA A 173 -0.15 -14.39 1.90
N ARG A 174 0.36 -15.14 0.92
CA ARG A 174 -0.33 -15.33 -0.37
C ARG A 174 -1.66 -16.08 -0.22
N GLU A 175 -1.67 -17.17 0.52
CA GLU A 175 -2.91 -17.95 0.80
C GLU A 175 -3.98 -17.09 1.51
N LEU A 176 -3.55 -16.17 2.36
CA LEU A 176 -4.43 -15.27 3.12
C LEU A 176 -4.91 -14.06 2.29
N GLY A 177 -4.30 -13.78 1.14
CA GLY A 177 -4.58 -12.58 0.34
C GLY A 177 -3.81 -11.34 0.77
N LEU A 178 -2.89 -11.41 1.74
CA LEU A 178 -2.01 -10.30 2.13
C LEU A 178 -0.97 -10.01 1.04
N ALA A 179 -0.36 -11.06 0.49
CA ALA A 179 0.52 -10.94 -0.68
C ALA A 179 -0.23 -11.44 -1.92
N HIS A 180 -0.20 -10.67 -3.01
CA HIS A 180 -0.79 -11.05 -4.29
C HIS A 180 0.13 -12.01 -5.04
N GLU A 181 1.44 -11.74 -4.97
CA GLU A 181 2.47 -12.55 -5.60
C GLU A 181 3.63 -12.81 -4.64
N VAL A 182 4.29 -13.95 -4.83
CA VAL A 182 5.49 -14.35 -4.10
C VAL A 182 6.52 -14.83 -5.10
N ALA A 183 7.73 -14.26 -5.04
CA ALA A 183 8.84 -14.56 -5.93
C ALA A 183 10.12 -14.89 -5.14
N GLU A 184 11.05 -15.58 -5.75
CA GLU A 184 12.39 -15.77 -5.17
C GLU A 184 13.08 -14.40 -5.00
N PRO A 185 14.03 -14.28 -4.03
CA PRO A 185 14.64 -12.99 -3.72
C PRO A 185 15.29 -12.29 -4.92
N ASP A 186 15.90 -13.04 -5.82
CA ASP A 186 16.52 -12.56 -7.06
C ASP A 186 15.53 -12.26 -8.17
N GLN A 187 14.27 -12.73 -8.07
CA GLN A 187 13.18 -12.51 -9.01
C GLN A 187 12.18 -11.44 -8.51
N LEU A 188 12.34 -10.93 -7.30
CA LEU A 188 11.38 -10.00 -6.70
C LEU A 188 11.17 -8.76 -7.56
N ASP A 189 12.24 -8.14 -8.06
CA ASP A 189 12.14 -6.92 -8.86
C ASP A 189 11.51 -7.19 -10.24
N THR A 190 11.76 -8.36 -10.81
CA THR A 190 11.11 -8.82 -12.04
C THR A 190 9.59 -8.99 -11.84
N ALA A 191 9.18 -9.60 -10.74
CA ALA A 191 7.76 -9.75 -10.42
C ALA A 191 7.08 -8.38 -10.16
N VAL A 192 7.74 -7.48 -9.44
CA VAL A 192 7.28 -6.10 -9.26
C VAL A 192 7.12 -5.38 -10.60
N GLN A 193 8.13 -5.50 -11.50
CA GLN A 193 8.08 -4.85 -12.80
C GLN A 193 6.93 -5.37 -13.67
N ALA A 194 6.65 -6.67 -13.64
CA ALA A 194 5.52 -7.24 -14.38
C ALA A 194 4.17 -6.63 -13.95
N VAL A 195 3.99 -6.40 -12.64
CA VAL A 195 2.79 -5.73 -12.11
C VAL A 195 2.77 -4.25 -12.52
N VAL A 196 3.90 -3.56 -12.44
CA VAL A 196 4.05 -2.16 -12.88
C VAL A 196 3.68 -2.02 -14.36
N ASP A 197 4.19 -2.91 -15.23
CA ASP A 197 3.90 -2.88 -16.67
C ASP A 197 2.40 -3.09 -16.94
N ALA A 198 1.76 -3.99 -16.21
CA ALA A 198 0.32 -4.20 -16.29
C ALA A 198 -0.48 -2.96 -15.83
N LEU A 199 -0.03 -2.28 -14.76
CA LEU A 199 -0.63 -1.03 -14.32
C LEU A 199 -0.45 0.10 -15.35
N LEU A 200 0.75 0.24 -15.94
CA LEU A 200 1.02 1.28 -16.94
C LEU A 200 0.24 1.07 -18.25
N ALA A 201 -0.22 -0.15 -18.53
CA ALA A 201 -1.08 -0.43 -19.67
C ALA A 201 -2.51 0.13 -19.50
N GLY A 202 -2.97 0.36 -18.27
CA GLY A 202 -4.29 0.92 -17.96
C GLY A 202 -4.34 2.45 -18.07
N GLY A 203 -5.53 3.02 -18.35
CA GLY A 203 -5.74 4.47 -18.30
C GLY A 203 -5.69 5.00 -16.85
N PRO A 204 -4.95 6.09 -16.58
CA PRO A 204 -4.74 6.59 -15.21
C PRO A 204 -6.04 6.98 -14.50
N LYS A 205 -6.94 7.67 -15.19
CA LYS A 205 -8.24 8.06 -14.60
C LYS A 205 -9.15 6.86 -14.39
N ALA A 206 -9.11 5.89 -15.29
CA ALA A 206 -9.84 4.63 -15.13
C ALA A 206 -9.33 3.81 -13.94
N GLN A 207 -8.02 3.80 -13.69
CA GLN A 207 -7.42 3.15 -12.52
C GLN A 207 -7.84 3.82 -11.21
N ALA A 208 -7.75 5.15 -11.14
CA ALA A 208 -8.21 5.92 -9.99
C ALA A 208 -9.71 5.69 -9.71
N ALA A 209 -10.54 5.73 -10.75
CA ALA A 209 -11.97 5.45 -10.65
C ALA A 209 -12.26 4.00 -10.21
N SER A 210 -11.44 3.02 -10.64
CA SER A 210 -11.57 1.62 -10.22
C SER A 210 -11.25 1.45 -8.74
N LYS A 211 -10.23 2.12 -8.21
CA LYS A 211 -9.93 2.14 -6.77
C LYS A 211 -11.09 2.73 -5.96
N ASP A 212 -11.66 3.84 -6.43
CA ASP A 212 -12.81 4.46 -5.77
C ASP A 212 -14.06 3.57 -5.85
N LEU A 213 -14.29 2.92 -7.00
CA LEU A 213 -15.37 1.94 -7.15
C LEU A 213 -15.26 0.79 -6.17
N ILE A 214 -14.07 0.18 -6.01
CA ILE A 214 -13.86 -0.90 -5.04
C ILE A 214 -14.24 -0.44 -3.63
N ARG A 215 -13.81 0.75 -3.22
CA ARG A 215 -14.17 1.32 -1.91
C ARG A 215 -15.68 1.58 -1.77
N ALA A 216 -16.30 2.06 -2.84
CA ALA A 216 -17.74 2.38 -2.84
C ALA A 216 -18.65 1.14 -2.78
N VAL A 217 -18.23 0.00 -3.37
CA VAL A 217 -19.06 -1.21 -3.45
C VAL A 217 -18.75 -2.23 -2.36
N ALA A 218 -17.53 -2.20 -1.78
CA ALA A 218 -17.13 -3.17 -0.78
C ALA A 218 -18.09 -3.20 0.41
N HIS A 219 -18.50 -4.40 0.80
CA HIS A 219 -19.38 -4.66 1.97
C HIS A 219 -20.78 -4.04 1.90
N ARG A 220 -21.25 -3.57 0.72
CA ARG A 220 -22.60 -3.08 0.53
C ARG A 220 -23.50 -4.16 -0.09
N PRO A 221 -24.78 -4.22 0.30
CA PRO A 221 -25.75 -5.09 -0.38
C PRO A 221 -25.96 -4.61 -1.83
N VAL A 222 -26.24 -5.55 -2.73
CA VAL A 222 -26.58 -5.24 -4.13
C VAL A 222 -28.08 -4.87 -4.17
N ASP A 223 -28.36 -3.61 -3.92
CA ASP A 223 -29.70 -3.00 -3.97
C ASP A 223 -29.84 -1.99 -5.11
N ALA A 224 -31.03 -1.41 -5.25
CA ALA A 224 -31.30 -0.43 -6.30
C ALA A 224 -30.39 0.80 -6.21
N ALA A 225 -30.00 1.23 -5.00
CA ALA A 225 -29.10 2.38 -4.81
C ALA A 225 -27.68 2.06 -5.28
N LEU A 226 -27.18 0.87 -5.00
CA LEU A 226 -25.86 0.44 -5.48
C LEU A 226 -25.85 0.25 -7.00
N ILE A 227 -26.93 -0.33 -7.57
CA ILE A 227 -27.08 -0.51 -9.01
C ILE A 227 -27.05 0.85 -9.72
N GLU A 228 -27.80 1.84 -9.24
CA GLU A 228 -27.81 3.20 -9.79
C GLU A 228 -26.44 3.87 -9.66
N ASP A 229 -25.77 3.76 -8.49
CA ASP A 229 -24.44 4.34 -8.28
C ASP A 229 -23.41 3.76 -9.26
N THR A 230 -23.38 2.44 -9.44
CA THR A 230 -22.43 1.79 -10.37
C THR A 230 -22.74 2.11 -11.84
N ALA A 231 -24.02 2.20 -12.23
CA ALA A 231 -24.42 2.58 -13.56
C ALA A 231 -24.04 4.04 -13.87
N ARG A 232 -24.22 4.93 -12.93
CA ARG A 232 -23.83 6.35 -13.06
C ARG A 232 -22.31 6.48 -13.20
N ARG A 233 -21.52 5.82 -12.35
CA ARG A 233 -20.05 5.85 -12.40
C ARG A 233 -19.49 5.41 -13.77
N ILE A 234 -19.97 4.31 -14.32
CA ILE A 234 -19.49 3.86 -15.64
C ILE A 234 -19.94 4.78 -16.76
N ALA A 235 -21.14 5.36 -16.68
CA ALA A 235 -21.63 6.31 -17.67
C ALA A 235 -20.79 7.60 -17.67
N GLU A 236 -20.51 8.15 -16.49
CA GLU A 236 -19.66 9.33 -16.33
C GLU A 236 -18.24 9.09 -16.85
N LEU A 237 -17.63 7.94 -16.51
CA LEU A 237 -16.27 7.60 -16.96
C LEU A 237 -16.21 7.46 -18.49
N ARG A 238 -17.20 6.82 -19.12
CA ARG A 238 -17.28 6.67 -20.59
C ARG A 238 -17.36 8.00 -21.33
N ALA A 239 -17.86 9.05 -20.69
CA ALA A 239 -17.94 10.38 -21.27
C ALA A 239 -16.60 11.13 -21.28
N THR A 240 -15.58 10.63 -20.58
CA THR A 240 -14.26 11.29 -20.46
C THR A 240 -13.43 11.19 -21.75
N PRO A 241 -12.51 12.14 -21.98
CA PRO A 241 -11.56 12.05 -23.10
C PRO A 241 -10.71 10.79 -23.05
N GLU A 242 -10.26 10.35 -21.87
CA GLU A 242 -9.46 9.13 -21.70
C GLU A 242 -10.23 7.89 -22.16
N ALA A 243 -11.49 7.75 -21.76
CA ALA A 243 -12.29 6.59 -22.17
C ALA A 243 -12.54 6.59 -23.69
N ARG A 244 -12.76 7.77 -24.31
CA ARG A 244 -12.89 7.88 -25.76
C ARG A 244 -11.62 7.49 -26.49
N GLU A 245 -10.46 7.94 -25.99
CA GLU A 245 -9.14 7.56 -26.51
C GLU A 245 -8.94 6.05 -26.42
N GLY A 246 -9.19 5.44 -25.25
CA GLY A 246 -9.04 4.00 -25.06
C GLY A 246 -9.93 3.17 -25.97
N LEU A 247 -11.19 3.55 -26.12
CA LEU A 247 -12.14 2.87 -27.00
C LEU A 247 -11.73 3.03 -28.48
N SER A 248 -11.34 4.23 -28.91
CA SER A 248 -10.84 4.45 -30.28
C SER A 248 -9.57 3.62 -30.54
N ALA A 249 -8.59 3.68 -29.63
CA ALA A 249 -7.34 2.92 -29.76
C ALA A 249 -7.60 1.40 -29.89
N PHE A 250 -8.54 0.88 -29.11
CA PHE A 250 -8.91 -0.54 -29.17
C PHE A 250 -9.55 -0.91 -30.51
N LEU A 251 -10.51 -0.10 -30.99
CA LEU A 251 -11.20 -0.33 -32.27
C LEU A 251 -10.25 -0.21 -33.46
N ASP A 252 -9.35 0.75 -33.42
CA ASP A 252 -8.36 1.01 -34.47
C ASP A 252 -7.12 0.10 -34.39
N LYS A 253 -7.07 -0.79 -33.39
CA LYS A 253 -5.94 -1.71 -33.12
C LYS A 253 -4.60 -0.98 -32.96
N ARG A 254 -4.61 0.20 -32.34
CA ARG A 254 -3.42 0.99 -32.02
C ARG A 254 -3.15 1.05 -30.51
N VAL A 255 -2.00 1.51 -30.16
CA VAL A 255 -1.61 1.74 -28.76
C VAL A 255 -2.31 3.02 -28.25
N PRO A 256 -2.94 3.02 -27.05
CA PRO A 256 -3.52 4.22 -26.48
C PRO A 256 -2.43 5.19 -26.01
N ALA A 257 -2.74 6.50 -26.08
CA ALA A 257 -1.78 7.58 -25.87
C ALA A 257 -1.12 7.62 -24.47
N TRP A 258 -1.72 6.99 -23.45
CA TRP A 258 -1.13 6.93 -22.10
C TRP A 258 -0.11 5.84 -21.89
N LYS A 259 0.03 4.90 -22.84
CA LYS A 259 1.00 3.82 -22.70
C LYS A 259 2.40 4.33 -22.98
N PRO A 260 3.41 4.07 -22.13
CA PRO A 260 4.77 4.51 -22.37
C PRO A 260 5.29 4.00 -23.72
N GLY A 261 5.87 4.92 -24.52
CA GLY A 261 6.39 4.62 -25.84
C GLY A 261 5.34 4.56 -26.96
N ALA A 262 4.14 5.12 -26.72
CA ALA A 262 3.12 5.32 -27.75
C ALA A 262 3.45 6.50 -28.67
#